data_822d09a17707f2c70b01dfa3ec4241d4
#
_entry.id   822d09a17707f2c70b01dfa3ec4241d4
#
_cell.length_a   1.000
_cell.length_b   1.000
_cell.length_c   1.000
_cell.angle_alpha   90.00
_cell.angle_beta   90.00
_cell.angle_gamma   90.00
#
_symmetry.space_group_name_H-M   'P 1'
#
loop_
_entity.id
_entity.type
_entity.pdbx_description
1 polymer ?
#
loop_
_entity_poly.entity_id
_entity_poly.type
_entity_poly.pdbx_seq_one_letter_code
_entity_poly.pdbx_strand_id
1 'polypeptide(L)'
;MRPPGRRALPIQLLIYLAVAAIAVAVALYAIDVMRSRGIQAGFGFLKNTAGFEIGFKLIAFDSTDSYGRAFVVALLNTLLVSGLSIVLGTAIGLVVAVARLAPIPAIRAVGTLYVEVLRNTPLLFQLLAVYAFSLAVLPPPRDSIAVGAIALLNNRGIFLPSGAMTPRAALAAIALVLWLAGCWWLGRRQPMRRPAGALVASVGVALAVTTLGLMDWVVPKVLGFNVAGGIALVPELAVLVFALSLYSAAFIAETFRSGFLAVPPGQWHAAFALGLDRAAAIRGVVLPQALRACVPALASQYINVIKASSLAAAVGFPDLMQVFGKTTLNQTGQAVEVIVLTMAVYLCISMAIAGAVQGYERRVARER
;
A
#
# COMPACT_ATOMS: atom_id res chain seq x y z
N MET A 1 -24.86 21.94 10.53
CA MET A 1 -25.55 20.91 11.36
C MET A 1 -26.05 21.57 12.63
N ARG A 2 -27.34 21.46 12.92
CA ARG A 2 -27.90 21.97 14.20
C ARG A 2 -27.36 21.11 15.34
N PRO A 3 -26.94 21.66 16.49
CA PRO A 3 -26.49 20.85 17.62
C PRO A 3 -27.65 19.95 18.09
N PRO A 4 -27.38 18.71 18.47
CA PRO A 4 -28.41 17.79 18.94
C PRO A 4 -29.14 18.42 20.14
N GLY A 5 -30.47 18.42 20.06
CA GLY A 5 -31.29 19.02 21.12
C GLY A 5 -30.99 18.35 22.47
N ARG A 6 -31.06 19.09 23.57
CA ARG A 6 -30.75 18.63 24.95
C ARG A 6 -31.39 17.29 25.37
N ARG A 7 -32.48 16.88 24.69
CA ARG A 7 -33.17 15.58 24.91
C ARG A 7 -32.48 14.37 24.19
N ALA A 8 -31.62 14.61 23.20
CA ALA A 8 -30.92 13.53 22.50
C ALA A 8 -29.68 13.00 23.25
N LEU A 9 -29.07 13.83 24.11
CA LEU A 9 -27.88 13.47 24.88
C LEU A 9 -28.09 12.27 25.82
N PRO A 10 -29.17 12.19 26.64
CA PRO A 10 -29.37 11.04 27.52
C PRO A 10 -29.68 9.75 26.76
N ILE A 11 -30.38 9.84 25.63
CA ILE A 11 -30.67 8.67 24.79
C ILE A 11 -29.37 8.17 24.11
N GLN A 12 -28.52 9.04 23.64
CA GLN A 12 -27.22 8.68 23.07
C GLN A 12 -26.32 8.03 24.14
N LEU A 13 -26.27 8.61 25.34
CA LEU A 13 -25.50 8.03 26.44
C LEU A 13 -26.02 6.65 26.84
N LEU A 14 -27.34 6.46 26.90
CA LEU A 14 -27.97 5.18 27.18
C LEU A 14 -27.63 4.14 26.11
N ILE A 15 -27.64 4.51 24.83
CA ILE A 15 -27.22 3.61 23.74
C ILE A 15 -25.75 3.24 23.87
N TYR A 16 -24.85 4.19 24.13
CA TYR A 16 -23.44 3.90 24.33
C TYR A 16 -23.19 2.99 25.54
N LEU A 17 -23.89 3.20 26.65
CA LEU A 17 -23.81 2.36 27.85
C LEU A 17 -24.35 0.95 27.56
N ALA A 18 -25.46 0.83 26.83
CA ALA A 18 -26.03 -0.46 26.45
C ALA A 18 -25.07 -1.24 25.53
N VAL A 19 -24.48 -0.58 24.52
CA VAL A 19 -23.49 -1.18 23.62
C VAL A 19 -22.24 -1.60 24.41
N ALA A 20 -21.75 -0.75 25.31
CA ALA A 20 -20.60 -1.08 26.17
C ALA A 20 -20.91 -2.24 27.10
N ALA A 21 -22.09 -2.30 27.72
CA ALA A 21 -22.51 -3.39 28.57
C ALA A 21 -22.61 -4.75 27.83
N ILE A 22 -23.18 -4.70 26.60
CA ILE A 22 -23.22 -5.90 25.73
C ILE A 22 -21.80 -6.35 25.37
N ALA A 23 -20.92 -5.43 24.99
CA ALA A 23 -19.54 -5.76 24.66
C ALA A 23 -18.80 -6.39 25.84
N VAL A 24 -18.97 -5.84 27.05
CA VAL A 24 -18.39 -6.40 28.29
C VAL A 24 -18.97 -7.78 28.57
N ALA A 25 -20.30 -7.96 28.47
CA ALA A 25 -20.94 -9.27 28.72
C ALA A 25 -20.43 -10.33 27.74
N VAL A 26 -20.29 -10.00 26.44
CA VAL A 26 -19.73 -10.91 25.42
C VAL A 26 -18.27 -11.23 25.74
N ALA A 27 -17.47 -10.25 26.15
CA ALA A 27 -16.07 -10.48 26.53
C ALA A 27 -15.94 -11.40 27.76
N LEU A 28 -16.74 -11.18 28.80
CA LEU A 28 -16.74 -12.02 30.00
C LEU A 28 -17.19 -13.45 29.68
N TYR A 29 -18.22 -13.61 28.87
CA TYR A 29 -18.68 -14.92 28.38
C TYR A 29 -17.60 -15.64 27.59
N ALA A 30 -16.93 -14.94 26.67
CA ALA A 30 -15.83 -15.51 25.89
C ALA A 30 -14.67 -15.99 26.78
N ILE A 31 -14.29 -15.19 27.81
CA ILE A 31 -13.25 -15.56 28.79
C ILE A 31 -13.66 -16.82 29.57
N ASP A 32 -14.92 -16.92 30.01
CA ASP A 32 -15.42 -18.06 30.75
C ASP A 32 -15.41 -19.34 29.89
N VAL A 33 -15.86 -19.26 28.63
CA VAL A 33 -15.79 -20.35 27.66
C VAL A 33 -14.35 -20.78 27.37
N MET A 34 -13.42 -19.83 27.25
CA MET A 34 -12.00 -20.14 27.08
C MET A 34 -11.42 -20.89 28.27
N ARG A 35 -11.73 -20.43 29.50
CA ARG A 35 -11.32 -21.09 30.72
C ARG A 35 -11.86 -22.51 30.86
N SER A 36 -13.14 -22.71 30.55
CA SER A 36 -13.78 -24.03 30.61
C SER A 36 -13.19 -25.02 29.59
N ARG A 37 -12.62 -24.50 28.47
CA ARG A 37 -11.91 -25.29 27.43
C ARG A 37 -10.40 -25.46 27.73
N GLY A 38 -9.90 -24.98 28.88
CA GLY A 38 -8.48 -25.06 29.22
C GLY A 38 -7.57 -24.15 28.41
N ILE A 39 -8.13 -23.19 27.66
CA ILE A 39 -7.36 -22.22 26.86
C ILE A 39 -6.85 -21.13 27.82
N GLN A 40 -5.53 -20.97 27.89
CA GLN A 40 -4.92 -19.90 28.69
C GLN A 40 -5.16 -18.56 28.00
N ALA A 41 -5.92 -17.67 28.64
CA ALA A 41 -6.13 -16.31 28.18
C ALA A 41 -4.85 -15.47 28.37
N GLY A 42 -4.60 -14.55 27.42
CA GLY A 42 -3.53 -13.58 27.50
C GLY A 42 -2.47 -13.71 26.39
N PHE A 43 -1.64 -12.69 26.26
CA PHE A 43 -0.63 -12.58 25.19
C PHE A 43 0.67 -13.34 25.47
N GLY A 44 0.70 -14.21 26.50
CA GLY A 44 1.88 -15.03 26.85
C GLY A 44 2.35 -15.93 25.70
N PHE A 45 1.44 -16.41 24.87
CA PHE A 45 1.72 -17.24 23.70
C PHE A 45 2.70 -16.61 22.72
N LEU A 46 2.77 -15.27 22.64
CA LEU A 46 3.69 -14.58 21.75
C LEU A 46 5.17 -14.92 22.00
N LYS A 47 5.50 -15.41 23.21
CA LYS A 47 6.84 -15.85 23.57
C LYS A 47 7.11 -17.32 23.24
N ASN A 48 6.06 -18.09 22.96
CA ASN A 48 6.18 -19.51 22.62
C ASN A 48 6.74 -19.68 21.21
N THR A 49 7.39 -20.81 20.96
CA THR A 49 7.88 -21.20 19.63
C THR A 49 6.73 -21.36 18.65
N ALA A 50 6.86 -20.78 17.45
CA ALA A 50 5.81 -20.78 16.45
C ALA A 50 5.60 -22.16 15.80
N GLY A 51 6.67 -22.94 15.59
CA GLY A 51 6.60 -24.31 15.08
C GLY A 51 6.19 -24.42 13.59
N PHE A 52 6.22 -23.33 12.82
CA PHE A 52 5.91 -23.30 11.38
C PHE A 52 6.87 -22.40 10.61
N GLU A 53 6.97 -22.62 9.31
CA GLU A 53 7.76 -21.80 8.42
C GLU A 53 6.89 -20.75 7.72
N ILE A 54 7.49 -19.58 7.40
CA ILE A 54 6.88 -18.52 6.60
C ILE A 54 7.59 -18.48 5.26
N GLY A 55 6.88 -18.80 4.17
CA GLY A 55 7.44 -18.95 2.83
C GLY A 55 8.01 -17.66 2.22
N PHE A 56 7.46 -16.50 2.57
CA PHE A 56 7.99 -15.19 2.18
C PHE A 56 8.26 -14.34 3.42
N LYS A 57 9.47 -13.84 3.58
CA LYS A 57 9.92 -13.13 4.77
C LYS A 57 10.92 -12.03 4.42
N LEU A 58 10.71 -10.83 4.93
CA LEU A 58 11.62 -9.69 4.77
C LEU A 58 12.75 -9.66 5.79
N ILE A 59 12.58 -10.34 6.92
CA ILE A 59 13.56 -10.53 7.98
C ILE A 59 13.73 -12.02 8.26
N ALA A 60 14.89 -12.43 8.76
CA ALA A 60 15.16 -13.82 9.09
C ALA A 60 14.12 -14.35 10.10
N PHE A 61 13.56 -15.52 9.79
CA PHE A 61 12.58 -16.23 10.60
C PHE A 61 12.70 -17.74 10.31
N ASP A 62 12.60 -18.56 11.32
CA ASP A 62 12.52 -20.02 11.23
C ASP A 62 11.50 -20.58 12.21
N SER A 63 11.25 -21.89 12.15
CA SER A 63 10.24 -22.57 12.97
C SER A 63 10.56 -22.58 14.46
N THR A 64 11.79 -22.28 14.88
CA THR A 64 12.21 -22.17 16.28
C THR A 64 11.97 -20.79 16.87
N ASP A 65 11.71 -19.81 16.02
CA ASP A 65 11.37 -18.45 16.44
C ASP A 65 9.99 -18.37 17.12
N SER A 66 9.76 -17.30 17.86
CA SER A 66 8.53 -17.09 18.60
C SER A 66 7.37 -16.59 17.71
N TYR A 67 6.12 -16.79 18.18
CA TYR A 67 4.95 -16.16 17.55
C TYR A 67 5.07 -14.64 17.47
N GLY A 68 5.73 -13.99 18.44
CA GLY A 68 5.99 -12.55 18.39
C GLY A 68 6.87 -12.14 17.21
N ARG A 69 7.88 -12.97 16.86
CA ARG A 69 8.70 -12.74 15.68
C ARG A 69 7.91 -13.01 14.39
N ALA A 70 7.10 -14.08 14.36
CA ALA A 70 6.17 -14.36 13.26
C ALA A 70 5.21 -13.19 13.01
N PHE A 71 4.73 -12.54 14.09
CA PHE A 71 3.89 -11.35 14.00
C PHE A 71 4.59 -10.19 13.28
N VAL A 72 5.85 -9.91 13.63
CA VAL A 72 6.62 -8.84 12.99
C VAL A 72 6.84 -9.14 11.52
N VAL A 73 7.17 -10.39 11.16
CA VAL A 73 7.31 -10.81 9.74
C VAL A 73 6.00 -10.58 8.97
N ALA A 74 4.90 -11.06 9.52
CA ALA A 74 3.58 -10.92 8.91
C ALA A 74 3.13 -9.45 8.76
N LEU A 75 3.42 -8.62 9.77
CA LEU A 75 3.18 -7.18 9.72
C LEU A 75 3.97 -6.50 8.60
N LEU A 76 5.27 -6.82 8.48
CA LEU A 76 6.13 -6.30 7.42
C LEU A 76 5.63 -6.70 6.03
N ASN A 77 5.18 -7.96 5.87
CA ASN A 77 4.59 -8.45 4.62
C ASN A 77 3.30 -7.70 4.27
N THR A 78 2.43 -7.44 5.25
CA THR A 78 1.21 -6.63 5.07
C THR A 78 1.54 -5.20 4.63
N LEU A 79 2.54 -4.58 5.26
CA LEU A 79 3.00 -3.23 4.91
C LEU A 79 3.63 -3.19 3.52
N LEU A 80 4.41 -4.20 3.14
CA LEU A 80 5.00 -4.32 1.81
C LEU A 80 3.93 -4.38 0.72
N VAL A 81 2.99 -5.32 0.84
CA VAL A 81 1.89 -5.47 -0.13
C VAL A 81 1.09 -4.19 -0.24
N SER A 82 0.68 -3.65 0.90
CA SER A 82 -0.13 -2.43 0.94
C SER A 82 0.61 -1.24 0.34
N GLY A 83 1.88 -1.05 0.70
CA GLY A 83 2.72 0.03 0.19
C GLY A 83 2.92 -0.04 -1.31
N LEU A 84 3.30 -1.22 -1.83
CA LEU A 84 3.47 -1.44 -3.27
C LEU A 84 2.15 -1.21 -4.02
N SER A 85 1.04 -1.75 -3.51
CA SER A 85 -0.27 -1.60 -4.15
C SER A 85 -0.77 -0.16 -4.14
N ILE A 86 -0.50 0.62 -3.08
CA ILE A 86 -0.83 2.05 -3.01
C ILE A 86 -0.01 2.83 -4.06
N VAL A 87 1.29 2.60 -4.14
CA VAL A 87 2.16 3.32 -5.09
C VAL A 87 1.75 3.01 -6.53
N LEU A 88 1.66 1.73 -6.89
CA LEU A 88 1.29 1.32 -8.24
C LEU A 88 -0.16 1.70 -8.58
N GLY A 89 -1.09 1.48 -7.66
CA GLY A 89 -2.49 1.86 -7.83
C GLY A 89 -2.68 3.35 -8.00
N THR A 90 -1.89 4.19 -7.30
CA THR A 90 -1.91 5.65 -7.47
C THR A 90 -1.36 6.06 -8.83
N ALA A 91 -0.23 5.46 -9.26
CA ALA A 91 0.36 5.74 -10.58
C ALA A 91 -0.60 5.37 -11.72
N ILE A 92 -1.16 4.15 -11.70
CA ILE A 92 -2.13 3.68 -12.69
C ILE A 92 -3.40 4.54 -12.61
N GLY A 93 -3.91 4.81 -11.41
CA GLY A 93 -5.11 5.62 -11.19
C GLY A 93 -4.98 7.04 -11.74
N LEU A 94 -3.79 7.65 -11.61
CA LEU A 94 -3.51 8.96 -12.19
C LEU A 94 -3.55 8.91 -13.74
N VAL A 95 -2.92 7.90 -14.35
CA VAL A 95 -2.96 7.70 -15.81
C VAL A 95 -4.40 7.52 -16.30
N VAL A 96 -5.18 6.67 -15.63
CA VAL A 96 -6.59 6.43 -15.96
C VAL A 96 -7.43 7.70 -15.76
N ALA A 97 -7.19 8.49 -14.71
CA ALA A 97 -7.88 9.77 -14.49
C ALA A 97 -7.61 10.76 -15.63
N VAL A 98 -6.36 10.87 -16.06
CA VAL A 98 -5.96 11.71 -17.21
C VAL A 98 -6.63 11.22 -18.50
N ALA A 99 -6.67 9.91 -18.74
CA ALA A 99 -7.36 9.32 -19.89
C ALA A 99 -8.86 9.68 -19.89
N ARG A 100 -9.53 9.63 -18.74
CA ARG A 100 -10.96 9.99 -18.59
C ARG A 100 -11.25 11.48 -18.73
N LEU A 101 -10.26 12.34 -18.54
CA LEU A 101 -10.36 13.79 -18.76
C LEU A 101 -9.90 14.20 -20.17
N ALA A 102 -9.41 13.24 -20.97
CA ALA A 102 -8.92 13.53 -22.31
C ALA A 102 -10.02 14.04 -23.24
N PRO A 103 -9.70 14.98 -24.16
CA PRO A 103 -10.65 15.47 -25.16
C PRO A 103 -11.01 14.41 -26.22
N ILE A 104 -10.15 13.40 -26.42
CA ILE A 104 -10.33 12.34 -27.42
C ILE A 104 -11.32 11.30 -26.90
N PRO A 105 -12.50 11.11 -27.58
CA PRO A 105 -13.55 10.22 -27.08
C PRO A 105 -13.09 8.76 -26.88
N ALA A 106 -12.26 8.25 -27.78
CA ALA A 106 -11.76 6.87 -27.68
C ALA A 106 -10.91 6.64 -26.42
N ILE A 107 -10.00 7.57 -26.08
CA ILE A 107 -9.17 7.48 -24.86
C ILE A 107 -10.05 7.55 -23.62
N ARG A 108 -11.02 8.46 -23.61
CA ARG A 108 -11.98 8.60 -22.52
C ARG A 108 -12.83 7.35 -22.33
N ALA A 109 -13.28 6.73 -23.43
CA ALA A 109 -14.06 5.50 -23.39
C ALA A 109 -13.27 4.34 -22.77
N VAL A 110 -12.00 4.16 -23.16
CA VAL A 110 -11.13 3.12 -22.58
C VAL A 110 -10.94 3.33 -21.08
N GLY A 111 -10.65 4.56 -20.65
CA GLY A 111 -10.51 4.87 -19.21
C GLY A 111 -11.82 4.67 -18.44
N THR A 112 -12.97 4.94 -19.04
CA THR A 112 -14.28 4.74 -18.43
C THR A 112 -14.58 3.24 -18.31
N LEU A 113 -14.38 2.47 -19.38
CA LEU A 113 -14.57 1.02 -19.40
C LEU A 113 -13.70 0.33 -18.33
N TYR A 114 -12.43 0.72 -18.21
CA TYR A 114 -11.53 0.22 -17.16
C TYR A 114 -12.14 0.40 -15.76
N VAL A 115 -12.59 1.63 -15.46
CA VAL A 115 -13.15 1.95 -14.14
C VAL A 115 -14.44 1.19 -13.89
N GLU A 116 -15.34 1.12 -14.87
CA GLU A 116 -16.63 0.41 -14.73
C GLU A 116 -16.43 -1.09 -14.52
N VAL A 117 -15.56 -1.72 -15.29
CA VAL A 117 -15.30 -3.17 -15.17
C VAL A 117 -14.70 -3.49 -13.79
N LEU A 118 -13.64 -2.77 -13.39
CA LEU A 118 -12.94 -3.12 -12.15
C LEU A 118 -13.70 -2.75 -10.88
N ARG A 119 -14.50 -1.68 -10.89
CA ARG A 119 -15.33 -1.32 -9.74
C ARG A 119 -16.54 -2.22 -9.55
N ASN A 120 -17.09 -2.76 -10.63
CA ASN A 120 -18.29 -3.60 -10.60
C ASN A 120 -17.96 -5.10 -10.42
N THR A 121 -16.69 -5.47 -10.47
CA THR A 121 -16.24 -6.85 -10.23
C THR A 121 -15.70 -6.99 -8.81
N PRO A 122 -16.13 -8.01 -8.03
CA PRO A 122 -15.59 -8.24 -6.67
C PRO A 122 -14.07 -8.44 -6.68
N LEU A 123 -13.35 -7.76 -5.79
CA LEU A 123 -11.89 -7.84 -5.71
C LEU A 123 -11.38 -9.27 -5.51
N LEU A 124 -12.04 -10.05 -4.64
CA LEU A 124 -11.66 -11.44 -4.40
C LEU A 124 -11.73 -12.27 -5.68
N PHE A 125 -12.77 -12.06 -6.49
CA PHE A 125 -12.89 -12.74 -7.79
C PHE A 125 -11.74 -12.35 -8.72
N GLN A 126 -11.41 -11.06 -8.82
CA GLN A 126 -10.28 -10.58 -9.63
C GLN A 126 -8.97 -11.22 -9.17
N LEU A 127 -8.72 -11.24 -7.85
CA LEU A 127 -7.53 -11.82 -7.26
C LEU A 127 -7.38 -13.31 -7.60
N LEU A 128 -8.43 -14.09 -7.37
CA LEU A 128 -8.42 -15.53 -7.64
C LEU A 128 -8.31 -15.83 -9.14
N ALA A 129 -8.99 -15.05 -10.00
CA ALA A 129 -8.89 -15.20 -11.45
C ALA A 129 -7.46 -14.94 -11.96
N VAL A 130 -6.81 -13.85 -11.50
CA VAL A 130 -5.43 -13.53 -11.87
C VAL A 130 -4.47 -14.59 -11.33
N TYR A 131 -4.68 -15.08 -10.11
CA TYR A 131 -3.84 -16.12 -9.52
C TYR A 131 -3.96 -17.45 -10.29
N ALA A 132 -5.17 -17.92 -10.55
CA ALA A 132 -5.42 -19.13 -11.33
C ALA A 132 -4.84 -19.01 -12.76
N PHE A 133 -5.06 -17.84 -13.41
CA PHE A 133 -4.49 -17.56 -14.73
C PHE A 133 -2.97 -17.59 -14.71
N SER A 134 -2.31 -16.97 -13.72
CA SER A 134 -0.85 -16.95 -13.62
C SER A 134 -0.27 -18.36 -13.49
N LEU A 135 -0.90 -19.23 -12.70
CA LEU A 135 -0.45 -20.62 -12.53
C LEU A 135 -0.69 -21.49 -13.78
N ALA A 136 -1.76 -21.23 -14.53
CA ALA A 136 -2.12 -22.01 -15.72
C ALA A 136 -1.33 -21.61 -16.97
N VAL A 137 -1.01 -20.32 -17.14
CA VAL A 137 -0.44 -19.77 -18.37
C VAL A 137 1.07 -19.61 -18.29
N LEU A 138 1.63 -19.32 -17.10
CA LEU A 138 3.07 -19.15 -16.97
C LEU A 138 3.81 -20.51 -17.05
N PRO A 139 4.94 -20.57 -17.78
CA PRO A 139 5.69 -21.81 -17.95
C PRO A 139 6.38 -22.26 -16.65
N PRO A 140 6.81 -23.53 -16.58
CA PRO A 140 7.63 -24.00 -15.47
C PRO A 140 8.99 -23.31 -15.43
N PRO A 141 9.74 -23.36 -14.31
CA PRO A 141 11.00 -22.62 -14.13
C PRO A 141 12.07 -22.89 -15.18
N ARG A 142 12.15 -24.14 -15.72
CA ARG A 142 13.14 -24.49 -16.77
C ARG A 142 12.88 -23.75 -18.09
N ASP A 143 11.63 -23.43 -18.37
CA ASP A 143 11.19 -22.75 -19.59
C ASP A 143 10.82 -21.27 -19.32
N SER A 144 11.42 -20.68 -18.28
CA SER A 144 11.15 -19.29 -17.85
C SER A 144 11.22 -18.29 -18.99
N ILE A 145 10.26 -17.40 -19.05
CA ILE A 145 10.24 -16.27 -19.99
C ILE A 145 11.26 -15.23 -19.53
N ALA A 146 12.25 -14.93 -20.39
CA ALA A 146 13.19 -13.86 -20.14
C ALA A 146 12.52 -12.49 -20.39
N VAL A 147 12.49 -11.63 -19.36
CA VAL A 147 12.02 -10.26 -19.46
C VAL A 147 13.24 -9.35 -19.53
N GLY A 148 13.62 -8.99 -20.76
CA GLY A 148 14.90 -8.34 -21.01
C GLY A 148 16.09 -9.27 -20.69
N ALA A 149 17.24 -8.68 -20.37
CA ALA A 149 18.47 -9.44 -20.07
C ALA A 149 18.62 -9.79 -18.58
N ILE A 150 17.70 -9.39 -17.71
CA ILE A 150 17.93 -9.34 -16.27
C ILE A 150 16.85 -10.01 -15.41
N ALA A 151 15.67 -10.26 -15.94
CA ALA A 151 14.56 -10.81 -15.17
C ALA A 151 14.01 -12.09 -15.81
N LEU A 152 13.50 -13.02 -14.98
CA LEU A 152 12.84 -14.25 -15.41
C LEU A 152 11.43 -14.31 -14.84
N LEU A 153 10.47 -14.74 -15.67
CA LEU A 153 9.07 -14.93 -15.30
C LEU A 153 8.67 -16.38 -15.51
N ASN A 154 8.09 -17.02 -14.51
CA ASN A 154 7.55 -18.37 -14.57
C ASN A 154 6.43 -18.57 -13.54
N ASN A 155 5.85 -19.77 -13.46
CA ASN A 155 4.76 -20.10 -12.53
C ASN A 155 5.16 -20.10 -11.03
N ARG A 156 6.46 -19.98 -10.71
CA ARG A 156 6.96 -19.78 -9.33
C ARG A 156 7.23 -18.32 -9.00
N GLY A 157 6.96 -17.39 -9.92
CA GLY A 157 7.01 -15.96 -9.69
C GLY A 157 7.89 -15.19 -10.65
N ILE A 158 8.25 -13.99 -10.22
CA ILE A 158 9.12 -13.07 -10.94
C ILE A 158 10.47 -13.05 -10.25
N PHE A 159 11.51 -13.37 -10.97
CA PHE A 159 12.89 -13.35 -10.48
C PHE A 159 13.59 -12.09 -11.00
N LEU A 160 14.02 -11.25 -10.08
CA LEU A 160 14.70 -9.99 -10.36
C LEU A 160 16.16 -10.05 -9.91
N PRO A 161 17.06 -9.23 -10.46
CA PRO A 161 18.43 -9.16 -9.97
C PRO A 161 18.46 -8.75 -8.49
N SER A 162 19.29 -9.36 -7.69
CA SER A 162 19.60 -8.89 -6.35
C SER A 162 20.92 -8.12 -6.37
N GLY A 163 20.93 -6.93 -5.77
CA GLY A 163 22.14 -6.13 -5.62
C GLY A 163 22.68 -6.27 -4.20
N ALA A 164 23.89 -6.78 -4.05
CA ALA A 164 24.59 -6.74 -2.78
C ALA A 164 25.26 -5.36 -2.61
N MET A 165 25.09 -4.77 -1.43
CA MET A 165 25.66 -3.46 -1.10
C MET A 165 27.17 -3.62 -0.84
N THR A 166 28.00 -3.22 -1.80
CA THR A 166 29.44 -3.13 -1.57
C THR A 166 29.77 -1.93 -0.65
N PRO A 167 30.93 -1.91 0.03
CA PRO A 167 31.35 -0.75 0.81
C PRO A 167 31.37 0.57 0.01
N ARG A 168 31.72 0.50 -1.27
CA ARG A 168 31.72 1.65 -2.18
C ARG A 168 30.32 2.12 -2.52
N ALA A 169 29.39 1.19 -2.77
CA ALA A 169 27.98 1.49 -2.97
C ALA A 169 27.34 2.10 -1.72
N ALA A 170 27.71 1.60 -0.54
CA ALA A 170 27.24 2.17 0.74
C ALA A 170 27.67 3.63 0.93
N LEU A 171 28.94 3.94 0.61
CA LEU A 171 29.43 5.34 0.67
C LEU A 171 28.70 6.25 -0.33
N ALA A 172 28.46 5.76 -1.56
CA ALA A 172 27.70 6.50 -2.56
C ALA A 172 26.23 6.70 -2.14
N ALA A 173 25.60 5.69 -1.52
CA ALA A 173 24.25 5.79 -0.97
C ALA A 173 24.17 6.82 0.18
N ILE A 174 25.16 6.83 1.08
CA ILE A 174 25.24 7.85 2.14
C ILE A 174 25.37 9.24 1.53
N ALA A 175 26.24 9.42 0.52
CA ALA A 175 26.39 10.68 -0.18
C ALA A 175 25.07 11.13 -0.84
N LEU A 176 24.32 10.22 -1.44
CA LEU A 176 23.00 10.49 -2.01
C LEU A 176 21.99 10.94 -0.94
N VAL A 177 21.92 10.25 0.20
CA VAL A 177 21.02 10.61 1.31
C VAL A 177 21.39 11.98 1.87
N LEU A 178 22.66 12.26 2.10
CA LEU A 178 23.11 13.57 2.57
C LEU A 178 22.81 14.68 1.55
N TRP A 179 22.97 14.39 0.27
CA TRP A 179 22.62 15.29 -0.82
C TRP A 179 21.12 15.61 -0.82
N LEU A 180 20.26 14.60 -0.74
CA LEU A 180 18.81 14.77 -0.69
C LEU A 180 18.37 15.55 0.55
N ALA A 181 18.96 15.27 1.70
CA ALA A 181 18.71 16.00 2.95
C ALA A 181 19.14 17.46 2.84
N GLY A 182 20.31 17.72 2.26
CA GLY A 182 20.80 19.07 1.99
C GLY A 182 19.90 19.86 1.05
N CYS A 183 19.48 19.23 -0.04
CA CYS A 183 18.54 19.82 -1.00
C CYS A 183 17.20 20.17 -0.36
N TRP A 184 16.66 19.27 0.46
CA TRP A 184 15.42 19.48 1.20
C TRP A 184 15.55 20.64 2.21
N TRP A 185 16.68 20.73 2.93
CA TRP A 185 16.94 21.80 3.89
C TRP A 185 17.11 23.17 3.23
N LEU A 186 17.87 23.23 2.11
CA LEU A 186 18.08 24.46 1.34
C LEU A 186 16.79 24.91 0.65
N GLY A 187 16.02 23.99 0.07
CA GLY A 187 14.74 24.28 -0.59
C GLY A 187 13.68 24.86 0.36
N ARG A 188 13.79 24.57 1.67
CA ARG A 188 12.93 25.19 2.70
C ARG A 188 13.28 26.65 2.99
N ARG A 189 14.54 27.03 2.75
CA ARG A 189 15.03 28.40 3.06
C ARG A 189 14.94 29.37 1.88
N GLN A 190 15.10 28.86 0.66
CA GLN A 190 15.04 29.70 -0.54
C GLN A 190 14.44 28.91 -1.72
N PRO A 191 13.47 29.49 -2.48
CA PRO A 191 12.98 28.86 -3.71
C PRO A 191 14.11 28.81 -4.74
N MET A 192 14.52 27.61 -5.12
CA MET A 192 15.60 27.40 -6.08
C MET A 192 15.19 27.91 -7.47
N ARG A 193 16.05 28.72 -8.10
CA ARG A 193 15.87 29.14 -9.50
C ARG A 193 15.92 27.91 -10.41
N ARG A 194 15.11 27.88 -11.49
CA ARG A 194 14.98 26.74 -12.41
C ARG A 194 16.31 26.09 -12.84
N PRO A 195 17.37 26.85 -13.24
CA PRO A 195 18.64 26.24 -13.65
C PRO A 195 19.36 25.54 -12.48
N ALA A 196 19.29 26.11 -11.25
CA ALA A 196 19.87 25.48 -10.06
C ALA A 196 19.12 24.20 -9.69
N GLY A 197 17.79 24.15 -9.84
CA GLY A 197 17.00 22.96 -9.61
C GLY A 197 17.34 21.81 -10.58
N ALA A 198 17.59 22.11 -11.85
CA ALA A 198 18.02 21.13 -12.83
C ALA A 198 19.42 20.55 -12.50
N LEU A 199 20.37 21.40 -12.11
CA LEU A 199 21.70 20.95 -11.70
C LEU A 199 21.63 20.04 -10.44
N VAL A 200 20.82 20.41 -9.48
CA VAL A 200 20.60 19.61 -8.26
C VAL A 200 20.00 18.25 -8.60
N ALA A 201 19.01 18.22 -9.48
CA ALA A 201 18.40 16.97 -9.93
C ALA A 201 19.41 16.08 -10.66
N SER A 202 20.25 16.64 -11.54
CA SER A 202 21.25 15.88 -12.29
C SER A 202 22.33 15.25 -11.38
N VAL A 203 22.80 15.98 -10.37
CA VAL A 203 23.74 15.42 -9.38
C VAL A 203 23.09 14.30 -8.55
N GLY A 204 21.85 14.47 -8.14
CA GLY A 204 21.10 13.39 -7.44
C GLY A 204 20.94 12.13 -8.30
N VAL A 205 20.61 12.29 -9.58
CA VAL A 205 20.54 11.18 -10.53
C VAL A 205 21.90 10.52 -10.73
N ALA A 206 22.97 11.31 -10.88
CA ALA A 206 24.33 10.78 -11.04
C ALA A 206 24.76 9.96 -9.81
N LEU A 207 24.49 10.43 -8.59
CA LEU A 207 24.78 9.70 -7.35
C LEU A 207 23.97 8.40 -7.27
N ALA A 208 22.69 8.42 -7.66
CA ALA A 208 21.86 7.23 -7.68
C ALA A 208 22.37 6.20 -8.69
N VAL A 209 22.70 6.61 -9.90
CA VAL A 209 23.27 5.73 -10.95
C VAL A 209 24.64 5.16 -10.48
N THR A 210 25.48 5.99 -9.86
CA THR A 210 26.77 5.53 -9.32
C THR A 210 26.55 4.51 -8.20
N THR A 211 25.61 4.73 -7.30
CA THR A 211 25.28 3.77 -6.24
C THR A 211 24.85 2.42 -6.84
N LEU A 212 23.94 2.43 -7.81
CA LEU A 212 23.48 1.25 -8.50
C LEU A 212 24.62 0.55 -9.28
N GLY A 213 25.49 1.30 -9.94
CA GLY A 213 26.63 0.76 -10.69
C GLY A 213 27.74 0.16 -9.82
N LEU A 214 27.81 0.54 -8.54
CA LEU A 214 28.79 0.01 -7.58
C LEU A 214 28.25 -1.19 -6.76
N MET A 215 27.00 -1.60 -6.96
CA MET A 215 26.43 -2.80 -6.34
C MET A 215 26.88 -4.06 -7.10
N ASP A 216 27.10 -5.15 -6.37
CA ASP A 216 27.31 -6.45 -6.97
C ASP A 216 25.96 -7.08 -7.31
N TRP A 217 25.66 -7.16 -8.62
CA TRP A 217 24.40 -7.68 -9.12
C TRP A 217 24.47 -9.18 -9.39
N VAL A 218 23.63 -9.95 -8.71
CA VAL A 218 23.40 -11.36 -8.98
C VAL A 218 22.14 -11.46 -9.85
N VAL A 219 22.35 -11.73 -11.14
CA VAL A 219 21.27 -11.92 -12.11
C VAL A 219 20.72 -13.34 -11.98
N PRO A 220 19.37 -13.52 -11.94
CA PRO A 220 18.77 -14.84 -11.87
C PRO A 220 19.09 -15.65 -13.14
N LYS A 221 19.43 -16.95 -12.95
CA LYS A 221 19.73 -17.88 -14.03
C LYS A 221 18.95 -19.17 -13.85
N VAL A 222 18.47 -19.74 -14.95
CA VAL A 222 17.86 -21.07 -14.93
C VAL A 222 18.94 -22.11 -14.71
N LEU A 223 18.83 -22.90 -13.64
CA LEU A 223 19.71 -24.02 -13.33
C LEU A 223 18.87 -25.29 -13.18
N GLY A 224 18.84 -26.10 -14.24
CA GLY A 224 18.05 -27.33 -14.30
C GLY A 224 16.54 -27.04 -14.16
N PHE A 225 15.92 -27.51 -13.07
CA PHE A 225 14.48 -27.35 -12.79
C PHE A 225 14.15 -26.13 -11.91
N ASN A 226 15.14 -25.30 -11.56
CA ASN A 226 14.98 -24.17 -10.69
C ASN A 226 15.66 -22.92 -11.27
N VAL A 227 15.31 -21.76 -10.70
CA VAL A 227 16.03 -20.50 -10.91
C VAL A 227 16.93 -20.27 -9.70
N ALA A 228 18.19 -19.92 -9.94
CA ALA A 228 19.14 -19.57 -8.90
C ALA A 228 19.63 -18.13 -9.07
N GLY A 229 19.92 -17.48 -7.95
CA GLY A 229 20.33 -16.08 -7.89
C GLY A 229 19.15 -15.11 -7.97
N GLY A 230 19.44 -13.84 -7.68
CA GLY A 230 18.43 -12.79 -7.67
C GLY A 230 17.46 -12.85 -6.48
N ILE A 231 16.43 -12.01 -6.53
CA ILE A 231 15.31 -11.98 -5.59
C ILE A 231 14.09 -12.61 -6.26
N ALA A 232 13.50 -13.62 -5.60
CA ALA A 232 12.25 -14.22 -6.05
C ALA A 232 11.07 -13.48 -5.46
N LEU A 233 10.26 -12.84 -6.29
CA LEU A 233 8.94 -12.38 -5.93
C LEU A 233 7.98 -13.54 -6.16
N VAL A 234 7.56 -14.16 -5.07
CA VAL A 234 6.63 -15.31 -5.11
C VAL A 234 5.34 -14.94 -5.86
N PRO A 235 4.70 -15.88 -6.57
CA PRO A 235 3.56 -15.58 -7.42
C PRO A 235 2.41 -14.98 -6.62
N GLU A 236 2.22 -15.41 -5.37
CA GLU A 236 1.20 -14.87 -4.45
C GLU A 236 1.40 -13.37 -4.20
N LEU A 237 2.66 -12.92 -3.98
CA LEU A 237 2.97 -11.50 -3.79
C LEU A 237 2.72 -10.70 -5.08
N ALA A 238 3.23 -11.20 -6.21
CA ALA A 238 3.12 -10.51 -7.49
C ALA A 238 1.66 -10.34 -7.91
N VAL A 239 0.88 -11.41 -7.83
CA VAL A 239 -0.55 -11.41 -8.17
C VAL A 239 -1.36 -10.53 -7.21
N LEU A 240 -1.09 -10.60 -5.91
CA LEU A 240 -1.78 -9.82 -4.91
C LEU A 240 -1.54 -8.32 -5.13
N VAL A 241 -0.27 -7.91 -5.31
CA VAL A 241 0.08 -6.51 -5.60
C VAL A 241 -0.55 -6.05 -6.92
N PHE A 242 -0.51 -6.88 -7.96
CA PHE A 242 -1.10 -6.55 -9.26
C PHE A 242 -2.61 -6.37 -9.17
N ALA A 243 -3.34 -7.34 -8.61
CA ALA A 243 -4.79 -7.28 -8.49
C ALA A 243 -5.26 -6.11 -7.62
N LEU A 244 -4.62 -5.90 -6.44
CA LEU A 244 -4.92 -4.78 -5.56
C LEU A 244 -4.61 -3.43 -6.24
N SER A 245 -3.52 -3.34 -6.99
CA SER A 245 -3.16 -2.10 -7.71
C SER A 245 -4.18 -1.76 -8.80
N LEU A 246 -4.56 -2.73 -9.62
CA LEU A 246 -5.55 -2.51 -10.67
C LEU A 246 -6.93 -2.14 -10.09
N TYR A 247 -7.37 -2.87 -9.07
CA TYR A 247 -8.64 -2.59 -8.40
C TYR A 247 -8.65 -1.19 -7.78
N SER A 248 -7.65 -0.88 -6.95
CA SER A 248 -7.58 0.43 -6.27
C SER A 248 -7.39 1.59 -7.24
N ALA A 249 -6.68 1.39 -8.34
CA ALA A 249 -6.49 2.39 -9.38
C ALA A 249 -7.82 2.88 -9.97
N ALA A 250 -8.83 2.02 -10.08
CA ALA A 250 -10.14 2.42 -10.58
C ALA A 250 -10.85 3.41 -9.64
N PHE A 251 -10.72 3.23 -8.33
CA PHE A 251 -11.29 4.16 -7.32
C PHE A 251 -10.45 5.43 -7.20
N ILE A 252 -9.13 5.29 -7.23
CA ILE A 252 -8.19 6.43 -7.19
C ILE A 252 -8.36 7.31 -8.42
N ALA A 253 -8.55 6.70 -9.61
CA ALA A 253 -8.84 7.45 -10.84
C ALA A 253 -10.11 8.30 -10.74
N GLU A 254 -11.16 7.75 -10.15
CA GLU A 254 -12.40 8.50 -9.92
C GLU A 254 -12.19 9.64 -8.90
N THR A 255 -11.40 9.39 -7.87
CA THR A 255 -11.03 10.40 -6.88
C THR A 255 -10.29 11.57 -7.52
N PHE A 256 -9.29 11.31 -8.37
CA PHE A 256 -8.58 12.37 -9.11
C PHE A 256 -9.50 13.10 -10.08
N ARG A 257 -10.32 12.35 -10.84
CA ARG A 257 -11.28 12.95 -11.79
C ARG A 257 -12.27 13.86 -11.07
N SER A 258 -12.86 13.41 -9.98
CA SER A 258 -13.82 14.20 -9.20
C SER A 258 -13.19 15.44 -8.57
N GLY A 259 -11.98 15.32 -8.03
CA GLY A 259 -11.24 16.48 -7.50
C GLY A 259 -10.89 17.51 -8.57
N PHE A 260 -10.56 17.07 -9.79
CA PHE A 260 -10.31 17.98 -10.89
C PHE A 260 -11.59 18.71 -11.34
N LEU A 261 -12.72 18.01 -11.39
CA LEU A 261 -14.01 18.58 -11.72
C LEU A 261 -14.63 19.44 -10.62
N ALA A 262 -14.16 19.29 -9.37
CA ALA A 262 -14.60 20.11 -8.24
C ALA A 262 -14.05 21.54 -8.28
N VAL A 263 -13.04 21.82 -9.12
CA VAL A 263 -12.52 23.19 -9.27
C VAL A 263 -13.56 24.06 -10.01
N PRO A 264 -14.02 25.17 -9.39
CA PRO A 264 -15.06 26.00 -9.99
C PRO A 264 -14.68 26.54 -11.36
N PRO A 265 -15.63 26.60 -12.33
CA PRO A 265 -15.36 27.15 -13.68
C PRO A 265 -14.80 28.57 -13.65
N GLY A 266 -15.17 29.40 -12.65
CA GLY A 266 -14.64 30.74 -12.47
C GLY A 266 -13.12 30.80 -12.32
N GLN A 267 -12.50 29.76 -11.76
CA GLN A 267 -11.02 29.67 -11.65
C GLN A 267 -10.35 29.53 -13.04
N TRP A 268 -11.00 28.80 -13.93
CA TRP A 268 -10.58 28.68 -15.32
C TRP A 268 -10.71 30.01 -16.09
N HIS A 269 -11.89 30.66 -15.95
CA HIS A 269 -12.13 31.95 -16.59
C HIS A 269 -11.16 33.02 -16.09
N ALA A 270 -10.91 33.09 -14.79
CA ALA A 270 -9.94 34.01 -14.21
C ALA A 270 -8.50 33.77 -14.72
N ALA A 271 -8.09 32.50 -14.81
CA ALA A 271 -6.77 32.14 -15.36
C ALA A 271 -6.62 32.58 -16.83
N PHE A 272 -7.63 32.36 -17.66
CA PHE A 272 -7.63 32.78 -19.07
C PHE A 272 -7.69 34.32 -19.20
N ALA A 273 -8.45 35.01 -18.34
CA ALA A 273 -8.48 36.46 -18.31
C ALA A 273 -7.13 37.12 -17.98
N LEU A 274 -6.27 36.39 -17.21
CA LEU A 274 -4.89 36.78 -16.92
C LEU A 274 -3.92 36.40 -18.06
N GLY A 275 -4.39 35.93 -19.21
CA GLY A 275 -3.56 35.56 -20.35
C GLY A 275 -2.83 34.22 -20.20
N LEU A 276 -3.19 33.38 -19.22
CA LEU A 276 -2.59 32.05 -19.07
C LEU A 276 -3.11 31.12 -20.16
N ASP A 277 -2.21 30.38 -20.78
CA ASP A 277 -2.58 29.29 -21.67
C ASP A 277 -3.16 28.12 -20.86
N ARG A 278 -3.73 27.12 -21.54
CA ARG A 278 -4.37 25.98 -20.90
C ARG A 278 -3.39 25.20 -20.00
N ALA A 279 -2.15 25.04 -20.39
CA ALA A 279 -1.16 24.30 -19.63
C ALA A 279 -0.73 25.05 -18.37
N ALA A 280 -0.52 26.37 -18.47
CA ALA A 280 -0.22 27.23 -17.34
C ALA A 280 -1.40 27.33 -16.36
N ALA A 281 -2.64 27.47 -16.87
CA ALA A 281 -3.85 27.45 -16.04
C ALA A 281 -4.01 26.12 -15.28
N ILE A 282 -3.79 24.98 -15.94
CA ILE A 282 -3.82 23.68 -15.26
C ILE A 282 -2.74 23.60 -14.18
N ARG A 283 -1.48 23.90 -14.51
CA ARG A 283 -0.35 23.73 -13.58
C ARG A 283 -0.38 24.72 -12.43
N GLY A 284 -0.74 25.97 -12.70
CA GLY A 284 -0.66 27.05 -11.71
C GLY A 284 -1.91 27.24 -10.88
N VAL A 285 -3.09 26.93 -11.40
CA VAL A 285 -4.37 27.24 -10.75
C VAL A 285 -5.19 26.00 -10.44
N VAL A 286 -5.46 25.15 -11.44
CA VAL A 286 -6.42 24.06 -11.30
C VAL A 286 -5.84 22.87 -10.56
N LEU A 287 -4.66 22.40 -10.96
CA LEU A 287 -4.03 21.20 -10.39
C LEU A 287 -3.75 21.33 -8.88
N PRO A 288 -3.21 22.45 -8.35
CA PRO A 288 -3.03 22.61 -6.92
C PRO A 288 -4.35 22.55 -6.13
N GLN A 289 -5.42 23.14 -6.68
CA GLN A 289 -6.75 23.11 -6.06
C GLN A 289 -7.37 21.70 -6.12
N ALA A 290 -7.29 21.04 -7.27
CA ALA A 290 -7.75 19.67 -7.47
C ALA A 290 -7.05 18.68 -6.53
N LEU A 291 -5.72 18.75 -6.41
CA LEU A 291 -4.95 17.88 -5.51
C LEU A 291 -5.37 18.07 -4.04
N ARG A 292 -5.58 19.31 -3.59
CA ARG A 292 -6.09 19.58 -2.23
C ARG A 292 -7.46 18.94 -2.00
N ALA A 293 -8.34 18.98 -2.98
CA ALA A 293 -9.66 18.35 -2.90
C ALA A 293 -9.59 16.81 -2.90
N CYS A 294 -8.57 16.22 -3.54
CA CYS A 294 -8.40 14.77 -3.62
C CYS A 294 -7.85 14.15 -2.33
N VAL A 295 -6.99 14.86 -1.57
CA VAL A 295 -6.21 14.27 -0.46
C VAL A 295 -7.07 13.53 0.57
N PRO A 296 -8.21 14.06 1.08
CA PRO A 296 -9.03 13.34 2.05
C PRO A 296 -9.62 12.04 1.50
N ALA A 297 -10.08 12.07 0.24
CA ALA A 297 -10.65 10.92 -0.42
C ALA A 297 -9.58 9.86 -0.77
N LEU A 298 -8.37 10.27 -1.18
CA LEU A 298 -7.23 9.38 -1.40
C LEU A 298 -6.82 8.65 -0.13
N ALA A 299 -6.81 9.34 1.02
CA ALA A 299 -6.52 8.68 2.31
C ALA A 299 -7.51 7.56 2.60
N SER A 300 -8.80 7.77 2.36
CA SER A 300 -9.81 6.73 2.51
C SER A 300 -9.55 5.54 1.58
N GLN A 301 -9.12 5.79 0.34
CA GLN A 301 -8.74 4.72 -0.59
C GLN A 301 -7.50 3.96 -0.11
N TYR A 302 -6.48 4.62 0.42
CA TYR A 302 -5.28 3.96 0.95
C TYR A 302 -5.60 3.09 2.17
N ILE A 303 -6.46 3.56 3.08
CA ILE A 303 -6.96 2.75 4.20
C ILE A 303 -7.72 1.51 3.68
N ASN A 304 -8.52 1.66 2.62
CA ASN A 304 -9.22 0.54 2.01
C ASN A 304 -8.25 -0.48 1.39
N VAL A 305 -7.18 -0.05 0.73
CA VAL A 305 -6.14 -0.94 0.19
C VAL A 305 -5.47 -1.75 1.30
N ILE A 306 -5.12 -1.10 2.42
CA ILE A 306 -4.49 -1.78 3.57
C ILE A 306 -5.43 -2.84 4.16
N LYS A 307 -6.72 -2.53 4.32
CA LYS A 307 -7.71 -3.52 4.78
C LYS A 307 -7.90 -4.64 3.78
N ALA A 308 -7.96 -4.31 2.48
CA ALA A 308 -8.12 -5.28 1.40
C ALA A 308 -6.90 -6.21 1.24
N SER A 309 -5.70 -5.81 1.72
CA SER A 309 -4.52 -6.68 1.69
C SER A 309 -4.75 -7.98 2.48
N SER A 310 -5.68 -8.00 3.46
CA SER A 310 -6.07 -9.21 4.19
C SER A 310 -6.65 -10.33 3.30
N LEU A 311 -7.08 -10.01 2.06
CA LEU A 311 -7.43 -11.00 1.05
C LEU A 311 -6.23 -11.85 0.59
N ALA A 312 -5.01 -11.48 0.98
CA ALA A 312 -3.80 -12.28 0.83
C ALA A 312 -3.97 -13.72 1.34
N ALA A 313 -4.76 -13.90 2.40
CA ALA A 313 -5.11 -15.22 2.94
C ALA A 313 -5.81 -16.14 1.93
N ALA A 314 -6.48 -15.59 0.91
CA ALA A 314 -7.16 -16.36 -0.12
C ALA A 314 -6.20 -17.03 -1.11
N VAL A 315 -5.03 -16.44 -1.36
CA VAL A 315 -3.97 -16.96 -2.23
C VAL A 315 -2.79 -17.55 -1.45
N GLY A 316 -2.87 -17.57 -0.10
CA GLY A 316 -1.84 -18.15 0.75
C GLY A 316 -0.62 -17.27 0.98
N PHE A 317 -0.62 -15.99 0.60
CA PHE A 317 0.48 -15.09 0.91
C PHE A 317 0.54 -14.81 2.43
N PRO A 318 1.72 -14.94 3.06
CA PRO A 318 1.86 -14.87 4.52
C PRO A 318 1.83 -13.43 5.06
N ASP A 319 0.68 -12.78 4.93
CA ASP A 319 0.36 -11.50 5.57
C ASP A 319 -0.12 -11.70 7.02
N LEU A 320 -0.49 -10.61 7.67
CA LEU A 320 -0.96 -10.65 9.05
C LEU A 320 -2.23 -11.51 9.23
N MET A 321 -3.14 -11.49 8.25
CA MET A 321 -4.36 -12.30 8.33
C MET A 321 -4.09 -13.78 8.11
N GLN A 322 -3.22 -14.13 7.16
CA GLN A 322 -2.84 -15.53 6.90
C GLN A 322 -2.06 -16.13 8.08
N VAL A 323 -1.06 -15.41 8.60
CA VAL A 323 -0.20 -15.91 9.68
C VAL A 323 -0.91 -15.91 11.02
N PHE A 324 -1.54 -14.78 11.41
CA PHE A 324 -2.23 -14.66 12.70
C PHE A 324 -3.68 -15.07 12.65
N GLY A 325 -4.45 -14.51 11.76
CA GLY A 325 -5.89 -14.80 11.66
C GLY A 325 -6.23 -16.22 11.26
N LYS A 326 -5.29 -16.97 10.70
CA LYS A 326 -5.49 -18.37 10.30
C LYS A 326 -4.51 -19.32 11.00
N THR A 327 -3.20 -19.22 10.73
CA THR A 327 -2.22 -20.22 11.22
C THR A 327 -2.08 -20.18 12.75
N THR A 328 -1.76 -19.03 13.32
CA THR A 328 -1.59 -18.87 14.78
C THR A 328 -2.88 -19.17 15.54
N LEU A 329 -4.01 -18.66 15.03
CA LEU A 329 -5.32 -18.93 15.62
C LEU A 329 -5.62 -20.44 15.70
N ASN A 330 -5.39 -21.17 14.61
CA ASN A 330 -5.64 -22.63 14.57
C ASN A 330 -4.70 -23.41 15.48
N GLN A 331 -3.45 -22.98 15.65
CA GLN A 331 -2.47 -23.66 16.49
C GLN A 331 -2.68 -23.38 17.98
N THR A 332 -2.98 -22.13 18.33
CA THR A 332 -3.08 -21.71 19.74
C THR A 332 -4.48 -21.79 20.34
N GLY A 333 -5.51 -21.74 19.48
CA GLY A 333 -6.91 -21.62 19.91
C GLY A 333 -7.26 -20.27 20.58
N GLN A 334 -6.31 -19.33 20.65
CA GLN A 334 -6.48 -18.02 21.34
C GLN A 334 -7.16 -17.00 20.43
N ALA A 335 -8.44 -17.24 20.13
CA ALA A 335 -9.19 -16.48 19.15
C ALA A 335 -9.33 -15.00 19.51
N VAL A 336 -9.59 -14.68 20.78
CA VAL A 336 -9.83 -13.30 21.22
C VAL A 336 -8.54 -12.47 21.08
N GLU A 337 -7.43 -12.99 21.60
CA GLU A 337 -6.13 -12.31 21.59
C GLU A 337 -5.62 -12.09 20.16
N VAL A 338 -5.71 -13.10 19.33
CA VAL A 338 -5.26 -13.04 17.94
C VAL A 338 -6.10 -12.05 17.15
N ILE A 339 -7.43 -12.08 17.30
CA ILE A 339 -8.34 -11.14 16.60
C ILE A 339 -8.09 -9.71 17.10
N VAL A 340 -8.03 -9.50 18.42
CA VAL A 340 -7.77 -8.16 18.99
C VAL A 340 -6.44 -7.61 18.52
N LEU A 341 -5.38 -8.42 18.52
CA LEU A 341 -4.06 -8.00 18.05
C LEU A 341 -4.08 -7.63 16.56
N THR A 342 -4.67 -8.46 15.73
CA THR A 342 -4.79 -8.22 14.28
C THR A 342 -5.61 -6.97 13.98
N MET A 343 -6.78 -6.82 14.63
CA MET A 343 -7.63 -5.63 14.47
C MET A 343 -6.94 -4.35 14.96
N ALA A 344 -6.22 -4.43 16.09
CA ALA A 344 -5.48 -3.29 16.64
C ALA A 344 -4.44 -2.77 15.64
N VAL A 345 -3.72 -3.65 14.93
CA VAL A 345 -2.75 -3.24 13.91
C VAL A 345 -3.43 -2.48 12.78
N TYR A 346 -4.49 -3.06 12.17
CA TYR A 346 -5.21 -2.38 11.08
C TYR A 346 -5.80 -1.04 11.54
N LEU A 347 -6.29 -0.97 12.78
CA LEU A 347 -6.79 0.26 13.38
C LEU A 347 -5.67 1.30 13.56
N CYS A 348 -4.53 0.91 14.13
CA CYS A 348 -3.39 1.81 14.33
C CYS A 348 -2.87 2.39 13.00
N ILE A 349 -2.72 1.55 11.97
CA ILE A 349 -2.30 2.00 10.64
C ILE A 349 -3.34 2.98 10.06
N SER A 350 -4.63 2.63 10.16
CA SER A 350 -5.71 3.50 9.67
C SER A 350 -5.75 4.84 10.38
N MET A 351 -5.57 4.85 11.70
CA MET A 351 -5.49 6.08 12.51
C MET A 351 -4.26 6.92 12.18
N ALA A 352 -3.11 6.29 11.92
CA ALA A 352 -1.90 6.98 11.52
C ALA A 352 -2.09 7.73 10.19
N ILE A 353 -2.70 7.07 9.20
CA ILE A 353 -3.04 7.70 7.90
C ILE A 353 -4.05 8.83 8.09
N ALA A 354 -5.12 8.59 8.83
CA ALA A 354 -6.14 9.61 9.08
C ALA A 354 -5.55 10.83 9.82
N GLY A 355 -4.69 10.61 10.80
CA GLY A 355 -3.99 11.67 11.53
C GLY A 355 -3.05 12.48 10.65
N ALA A 356 -2.31 11.81 9.74
CA ALA A 356 -1.43 12.47 8.78
C ALA A 356 -2.22 13.40 7.84
N VAL A 357 -3.38 12.94 7.37
CA VAL A 357 -4.25 13.73 6.50
C VAL A 357 -4.88 14.92 7.22
N GLN A 358 -5.38 14.72 8.45
CA GLN A 358 -5.89 15.83 9.26
C GLN A 358 -4.81 16.88 9.55
N GLY A 359 -3.57 16.43 9.80
CA GLY A 359 -2.41 17.33 9.94
C GLY A 359 -2.16 18.16 8.68
N TYR A 360 -2.23 17.52 7.51
CA TYR A 360 -2.12 18.20 6.21
C TYR A 360 -3.25 19.23 6.00
N GLU A 361 -4.51 18.84 6.22
CA GLU A 361 -5.67 19.73 6.08
C GLU A 361 -5.57 20.98 6.97
N ARG A 362 -5.16 20.80 8.23
CA ARG A 362 -4.95 21.93 9.17
C ARG A 362 -3.86 22.89 8.69
N ARG A 363 -2.78 22.39 8.06
CA ARG A 363 -1.72 23.25 7.50
C ARG A 363 -2.26 24.06 6.31
N VAL A 364 -2.95 23.38 5.39
CA VAL A 364 -3.53 24.03 4.20
C VAL A 364 -4.62 25.05 4.57
N ALA A 365 -5.40 24.79 5.63
CA ALA A 365 -6.40 25.73 6.11
C ALA A 365 -5.80 27.01 6.76
N ARG A 366 -4.60 26.91 7.32
CA ARG A 366 -3.89 28.08 7.92
C ARG A 366 -3.23 28.97 6.87
N GLU A 367 -3.01 28.49 5.66
CA GLU A 367 -2.41 29.24 4.55
C GLU A 367 -3.46 29.99 3.69
N ARG A 368 -4.75 29.90 4.06
CA ARG A 368 -5.86 30.69 3.52
C ARG A 368 -6.18 31.88 4.40
#